data_9df3828bea5142ad0de0071977bc8c9b
#
_entry.id   9df3828bea5142ad0de0071977bc8c9b
#
_cell.length_a   1.000
_cell.length_b   1.000
_cell.length_c   1.000
_cell.angle_alpha   90.00
_cell.angle_beta   90.00
_cell.angle_gamma   90.00
#
_symmetry.space_group_name_H-M   'P 1'
#
loop_
_entity.id
_entity.type
_entity.pdbx_description
1 polymer ?
#
loop_
_entity_poly.entity_id
_entity_poly.type
_entity_poly.pdbx_seq_one_letter_code
_entity_poly.pdbx_strand_id
1 'polypeptide(L)'
;MCRFHATVVHTYMKQLGYAQYDYIMRLDDDSSVTAPIGYDIFRFMRENKKEYAFVNMLADEPACVVDLWEKSEIFYNSTVRHNSSSDSANALFPNWPRGVVFYNNFEISAMSLWESATWRQYMQYIDELGGIYTLRWGDAPLHTIGVTMILDRAQIHAFTDIGYRHDPFIDQSPTGLPMPQMDPFA
;
A
#
# COMPACT_ATOMS: atom_id res chain seq x y z
N MET A 1 13.36 -4.37 -9.59
CA MET A 1 12.08 -4.99 -9.23
C MET A 1 11.13 -3.96 -8.60
N CYS A 2 11.52 -3.18 -7.58
CA CYS A 2 10.67 -2.19 -6.91
C CYS A 2 9.96 -1.19 -7.84
N ARG A 3 10.67 -0.57 -8.81
CA ARG A 3 10.04 0.35 -9.77
C ARG A 3 8.96 -0.33 -10.60
N PHE A 4 9.18 -1.58 -10.98
CA PHE A 4 8.21 -2.35 -11.75
C PHE A 4 6.90 -2.53 -10.97
N HIS A 5 6.97 -2.98 -9.73
CA HIS A 5 5.79 -3.16 -8.89
C HIS A 5 5.12 -1.82 -8.52
N ALA A 6 5.90 -0.81 -8.21
CA ALA A 6 5.35 0.48 -7.77
C ALA A 6 4.69 1.30 -8.90
N THR A 7 5.12 1.15 -10.16
CA THR A 7 4.65 2.05 -11.24
C THR A 7 4.19 1.33 -12.50
N VAL A 8 4.83 0.22 -12.86
CA VAL A 8 4.68 -0.37 -14.21
C VAL A 8 3.57 -1.40 -14.24
N VAL A 9 3.38 -2.17 -13.16
CA VAL A 9 2.38 -3.26 -13.14
C VAL A 9 1.00 -2.74 -13.47
N HIS A 10 0.54 -1.67 -12.80
CA HIS A 10 -0.80 -1.12 -12.99
C HIS A 10 -1.00 -0.56 -14.41
N THR A 11 0.00 0.18 -14.93
CA THR A 11 -0.01 0.69 -16.30
C THR A 11 0.00 -0.45 -17.32
N TYR A 12 0.82 -1.48 -17.07
CA TYR A 12 0.95 -2.64 -17.96
C TYR A 12 -0.32 -3.49 -17.98
N MET A 13 -0.95 -3.71 -16.84
CA MET A 13 -2.23 -4.42 -16.75
C MET A 13 -3.30 -3.73 -17.59
N LYS A 14 -3.36 -2.40 -17.56
CA LYS A 14 -4.27 -1.62 -18.41
C LYS A 14 -3.98 -1.80 -19.89
N GLN A 15 -2.73 -1.79 -20.31
CA GLN A 15 -2.33 -2.02 -21.71
C GLN A 15 -2.65 -3.42 -22.20
N LEU A 16 -2.64 -4.42 -21.32
CA LEU A 16 -3.03 -5.80 -21.63
C LEU A 16 -4.56 -6.02 -21.69
N GLY A 17 -5.36 -4.96 -21.55
CA GLY A 17 -6.83 -5.06 -21.62
C GLY A 17 -7.50 -5.38 -20.29
N TYR A 18 -6.77 -5.34 -19.17
CA TYR A 18 -7.33 -5.53 -17.83
C TYR A 18 -7.91 -4.23 -17.23
N ALA A 19 -8.05 -3.18 -18.02
CA ALA A 19 -8.68 -1.91 -17.60
C ALA A 19 -10.16 -2.04 -17.16
N GLN A 20 -10.77 -3.18 -17.45
CA GLN A 20 -12.15 -3.51 -17.06
C GLN A 20 -12.29 -3.96 -15.60
N TYR A 21 -11.18 -4.21 -14.90
CA TYR A 21 -11.20 -4.62 -13.51
C TYR A 21 -11.07 -3.42 -12.59
N ASP A 22 -11.89 -3.38 -11.53
CA ASP A 22 -11.86 -2.33 -10.53
C ASP A 22 -10.73 -2.51 -9.53
N TYR A 23 -10.34 -3.77 -9.28
CA TYR A 23 -9.35 -4.14 -8.27
C TYR A 23 -8.27 -5.05 -8.85
N ILE A 24 -7.09 -4.96 -8.26
CA ILE A 24 -5.97 -5.88 -8.46
C ILE A 24 -5.59 -6.51 -7.11
N MET A 25 -5.23 -7.78 -7.14
CA MET A 25 -4.62 -8.48 -6.00
C MET A 25 -3.20 -8.85 -6.35
N ARG A 26 -2.28 -8.55 -5.43
CA ARG A 26 -0.92 -9.08 -5.42
C ARG A 26 -0.83 -10.19 -4.37
N LEU A 27 -0.21 -11.28 -4.75
CA LEU A 27 0.23 -12.35 -3.88
C LEU A 27 1.60 -12.80 -4.38
N ASP A 28 2.62 -12.76 -3.53
CA ASP A 28 3.96 -13.21 -3.91
C ASP A 28 3.99 -14.73 -4.05
N ASP A 29 4.86 -15.26 -4.90
CA ASP A 29 4.90 -16.67 -5.29
C ASP A 29 5.39 -17.62 -4.19
N ASP A 30 6.05 -17.08 -3.16
CA ASP A 30 6.44 -17.77 -1.93
C ASP A 30 5.46 -17.54 -0.76
N SER A 31 4.29 -16.99 -1.09
CA SER A 31 3.18 -16.74 -0.15
C SER A 31 2.07 -17.76 -0.29
N SER A 32 1.32 -17.97 0.78
CA SER A 32 0.15 -18.85 0.76
C SER A 32 -0.96 -18.37 1.68
N VAL A 33 -2.21 -18.58 1.24
CA VAL A 33 -3.39 -18.46 2.09
C VAL A 33 -3.56 -19.80 2.81
N THR A 34 -3.53 -19.79 4.15
CA THR A 34 -3.43 -21.03 4.96
C THR A 34 -4.79 -21.67 5.29
N ALA A 35 -5.89 -20.97 4.99
CA ALA A 35 -7.25 -21.49 5.15
C ALA A 35 -8.17 -20.94 4.05
N PRO A 36 -9.26 -21.63 3.68
CA PRO A 36 -10.23 -21.11 2.72
C PRO A 36 -10.82 -19.78 3.17
N ILE A 37 -10.89 -18.83 2.27
CA ILE A 37 -11.60 -17.55 2.49
C ILE A 37 -13.08 -17.81 2.23
N GLY A 38 -13.91 -17.65 3.25
CA GLY A 38 -15.34 -18.03 3.20
C GLY A 38 -16.24 -17.05 2.44
N TYR A 39 -15.69 -16.02 1.78
CA TYR A 39 -16.44 -14.99 1.06
C TYR A 39 -15.63 -14.45 -0.13
N ASP A 40 -16.30 -13.71 -1.01
CA ASP A 40 -15.67 -12.99 -2.11
C ASP A 40 -15.02 -11.70 -1.60
N ILE A 41 -13.70 -11.68 -1.53
CA ILE A 41 -12.91 -10.55 -0.99
C ILE A 41 -13.05 -9.28 -1.87
N PHE A 42 -13.19 -9.42 -3.20
CA PHE A 42 -13.36 -8.27 -4.08
C PHE A 42 -14.76 -7.67 -3.95
N ARG A 43 -15.76 -8.51 -3.78
CA ARG A 43 -17.11 -8.07 -3.46
C ARG A 43 -17.14 -7.34 -2.12
N PHE A 44 -16.45 -7.86 -1.10
CA PHE A 44 -16.31 -7.20 0.19
C PHE A 44 -15.69 -5.79 0.03
N MET A 45 -14.58 -5.67 -0.70
CA MET A 45 -13.93 -4.38 -0.97
C MET A 45 -14.91 -3.38 -1.58
N ARG A 46 -15.62 -3.77 -2.62
CA ARG A 46 -16.58 -2.93 -3.33
C ARG A 46 -17.76 -2.51 -2.45
N GLU A 47 -18.42 -3.45 -1.77
CA GLU A 47 -19.60 -3.18 -0.95
C GLU A 47 -19.27 -2.31 0.27
N ASN A 48 -18.05 -2.42 0.82
CA ASN A 48 -17.56 -1.63 1.96
C ASN A 48 -16.74 -0.39 1.53
N LYS A 49 -16.70 -0.07 0.24
CA LYS A 49 -15.96 1.09 -0.31
C LYS A 49 -14.50 1.13 0.14
N LYS A 50 -13.84 -0.04 0.15
CA LYS A 50 -12.43 -0.15 0.46
C LYS A 50 -11.62 -0.03 -0.82
N GLU A 51 -10.58 0.78 -0.78
CA GLU A 51 -9.70 1.01 -1.93
C GLU A 51 -8.32 0.36 -1.74
N TYR A 52 -7.96 0.04 -0.50
CA TYR A 52 -6.73 -0.67 -0.19
C TYR A 52 -6.96 -1.67 0.94
N ALA A 53 -6.40 -2.86 0.83
CA ALA A 53 -6.43 -3.86 1.89
C ALA A 53 -5.16 -4.69 1.93
N PHE A 54 -4.82 -5.15 3.13
CA PHE A 54 -3.64 -5.92 3.47
C PHE A 54 -3.94 -6.92 4.58
N VAL A 55 -3.02 -7.84 4.84
CA VAL A 55 -3.15 -8.80 5.97
C VAL A 55 -2.21 -8.48 7.12
N ASN A 56 -1.09 -7.80 6.88
CA ASN A 56 -0.10 -7.52 7.92
C ASN A 56 0.60 -6.18 7.73
N MET A 57 1.14 -5.66 8.81
CA MET A 57 2.05 -4.51 8.82
C MET A 57 3.32 -4.88 9.58
N LEU A 58 4.44 -4.29 9.18
CA LEU A 58 5.71 -4.49 9.86
C LEU A 58 6.59 -3.23 9.78
N ALA A 59 7.62 -3.20 10.58
CA ALA A 59 8.68 -2.21 10.42
C ALA A 59 9.60 -2.66 9.28
N ASP A 60 9.83 -1.79 8.30
CA ASP A 60 10.78 -2.05 7.23
C ASP A 60 12.22 -1.92 7.74
N GLU A 61 13.16 -2.52 7.01
CA GLU A 61 14.59 -2.44 7.33
C GLU A 61 15.07 -0.98 7.25
N PRO A 62 15.59 -0.39 8.35
CA PRO A 62 15.98 1.03 8.37
C PRO A 62 16.97 1.42 7.26
N ALA A 63 17.85 0.49 6.85
CA ALA A 63 18.80 0.72 5.78
C ALA A 63 18.15 0.81 4.38
N CYS A 64 16.92 0.34 4.23
CA CYS A 64 16.16 0.38 2.98
C CYS A 64 15.16 1.55 2.89
N VAL A 65 15.08 2.40 3.91
CA VAL A 65 14.15 3.55 3.97
C VAL A 65 14.86 4.86 4.31
N VAL A 66 16.18 4.90 4.13
CA VAL A 66 17.00 6.09 4.41
C VAL A 66 16.46 7.30 3.67
N ASP A 67 16.18 8.39 4.39
CA ASP A 67 15.64 9.66 3.89
C ASP A 67 14.27 9.58 3.19
N LEU A 68 13.68 8.40 3.02
CA LEU A 68 12.45 8.23 2.24
C LEU A 68 11.28 9.01 2.85
N TRP A 69 11.08 8.92 4.17
CA TRP A 69 9.98 9.62 4.84
C TRP A 69 10.15 11.13 4.78
N GLU A 70 11.36 11.64 5.00
CA GLU A 70 11.70 13.06 4.92
C GLU A 70 11.43 13.62 3.51
N LYS A 71 11.87 12.90 2.47
CA LYS A 71 11.63 13.30 1.08
C LYS A 71 10.14 13.27 0.74
N SER A 72 9.42 12.25 1.20
CA SER A 72 7.99 12.12 1.00
C SER A 72 7.21 13.24 1.72
N GLU A 73 7.64 13.65 2.90
CA GLU A 73 7.06 14.78 3.64
C GLU A 73 7.23 16.10 2.91
N ILE A 74 8.40 16.33 2.27
CA ILE A 74 8.62 17.47 1.40
C ILE A 74 7.62 17.47 0.24
N PHE A 75 7.46 16.35 -0.44
CA PHE A 75 6.49 16.20 -1.52
C PHE A 75 5.06 16.47 -1.04
N TYR A 76 4.65 15.85 0.06
CA TYR A 76 3.33 16.02 0.64
C TYR A 76 3.02 17.48 0.92
N ASN A 77 3.92 18.19 1.62
CA ASN A 77 3.72 19.57 2.00
C ASN A 77 3.70 20.51 0.79
N SER A 78 4.54 20.28 -0.23
CA SER A 78 4.64 21.14 -1.41
C SER A 78 3.56 20.87 -2.46
N THR A 79 3.03 19.65 -2.55
CA THR A 79 2.19 19.25 -3.67
C THR A 79 0.80 18.81 -3.21
N VAL A 80 0.72 17.86 -2.28
CA VAL A 80 -0.58 17.27 -1.89
C VAL A 80 -1.37 18.25 -1.04
N ARG A 81 -0.77 18.77 0.02
CA ARG A 81 -1.42 19.70 0.96
C ARG A 81 -1.89 21.00 0.33
N HIS A 82 -1.19 21.52 -0.68
CA HIS A 82 -1.55 22.76 -1.36
C HIS A 82 -2.61 22.58 -2.44
N ASN A 83 -2.69 21.39 -3.04
CA ASN A 83 -3.67 21.11 -4.11
C ASN A 83 -4.99 20.53 -3.59
N SER A 84 -5.15 20.45 -2.28
CA SER A 84 -6.28 19.77 -1.67
C SER A 84 -7.56 20.58 -1.71
N SER A 85 -8.40 20.24 -2.65
CA SER A 85 -9.84 20.27 -2.42
C SER A 85 -10.20 19.09 -1.49
N SER A 86 -10.81 19.35 -0.34
CA SER A 86 -11.47 18.45 0.63
C SER A 86 -10.95 17.02 0.88
N ASP A 87 -10.41 16.31 -0.09
CA ASP A 87 -10.10 14.87 0.00
C ASP A 87 -8.83 14.55 0.80
N SER A 88 -7.89 15.47 0.89
CA SER A 88 -6.66 15.25 1.68
C SER A 88 -6.73 15.73 3.12
N ALA A 89 -7.87 16.33 3.54
CA ALA A 89 -8.04 16.78 4.92
C ALA A 89 -7.97 15.63 5.94
N ASN A 90 -8.24 14.40 5.49
CA ASN A 90 -8.22 13.17 6.28
C ASN A 90 -7.06 12.23 5.91
N ALA A 91 -6.10 12.69 5.10
CA ALA A 91 -4.93 11.90 4.77
C ALA A 91 -4.17 11.49 6.05
N LEU A 92 -3.78 10.23 6.10
CA LEU A 92 -3.07 9.68 7.26
C LEU A 92 -1.62 10.18 7.31
N PHE A 93 -1.02 10.44 6.16
CA PHE A 93 0.27 11.07 6.05
C PHE A 93 0.15 12.60 6.29
N PRO A 94 1.07 13.26 7.03
CA PRO A 94 2.37 12.77 7.50
C PRO A 94 2.38 12.15 8.91
N ASN A 95 1.22 11.91 9.52
CA ASN A 95 1.12 11.37 10.88
C ASN A 95 1.36 9.84 10.94
N TRP A 96 1.56 9.20 9.79
CA TRP A 96 1.86 7.77 9.72
C TRP A 96 3.20 7.45 10.40
N PRO A 97 3.28 6.40 11.23
CA PRO A 97 4.53 6.03 11.89
C PRO A 97 5.63 5.73 10.88
N ARG A 98 6.76 6.42 11.01
CA ARG A 98 7.89 6.25 10.09
C ARG A 98 8.44 4.84 10.17
N GLY A 99 8.71 4.25 9.01
CA GLY A 99 9.22 2.89 8.89
C GLY A 99 8.17 1.79 9.00
N VAL A 100 6.95 2.09 9.44
CA VAL A 100 5.86 1.12 9.45
C VAL A 100 5.24 1.03 8.05
N VAL A 101 5.14 -0.18 7.51
CA VAL A 101 4.65 -0.42 6.15
C VAL A 101 3.53 -1.46 6.13
N PHE A 102 2.60 -1.31 5.19
CA PHE A 102 1.72 -2.38 4.78
C PHE A 102 2.57 -3.46 4.10
N TYR A 103 2.44 -4.69 4.55
CA TYR A 103 3.18 -5.81 3.96
C TYR A 103 2.51 -6.22 2.66
N ASN A 104 2.98 -5.64 1.57
CA ASN A 104 2.33 -5.71 0.26
C ASN A 104 2.55 -7.01 -0.52
N ASN A 105 3.12 -8.03 0.10
CA ASN A 105 3.16 -9.40 -0.42
C ASN A 105 1.77 -10.05 -0.48
N PHE A 106 0.82 -9.53 0.30
CA PHE A 106 -0.62 -9.69 0.13
C PHE A 106 -1.23 -8.29 0.10
N GLU A 107 -1.67 -7.85 -1.06
CA GLU A 107 -2.25 -6.54 -1.27
C GLU A 107 -3.47 -6.66 -2.18
N ILE A 108 -4.57 -6.00 -1.80
CA ILE A 108 -5.70 -5.77 -2.71
C ILE A 108 -5.88 -4.27 -2.82
N SER A 109 -5.90 -3.76 -4.03
CA SER A 109 -5.99 -2.32 -4.26
C SER A 109 -6.91 -1.99 -5.42
N ALA A 110 -7.60 -0.85 -5.32
CA ALA A 110 -8.39 -0.30 -6.41
C ALA A 110 -7.45 0.21 -7.51
N MET A 111 -7.78 -0.07 -8.76
CA MET A 111 -7.00 0.43 -9.91
C MET A 111 -6.98 1.96 -9.97
N SER A 112 -8.07 2.62 -9.56
CA SER A 112 -8.19 4.08 -9.48
C SER A 112 -7.13 4.73 -8.60
N LEU A 113 -6.72 4.07 -7.51
CA LEU A 113 -5.68 4.55 -6.60
C LEU A 113 -4.36 4.81 -7.36
N TRP A 114 -3.93 3.84 -8.16
CA TRP A 114 -2.68 3.90 -8.93
C TRP A 114 -2.77 4.78 -10.18
N GLU A 115 -3.98 5.08 -10.61
CA GLU A 115 -4.27 6.02 -11.70
C GLU A 115 -4.41 7.47 -11.21
N SER A 116 -4.42 7.70 -9.91
CA SER A 116 -4.58 9.04 -9.33
C SER A 116 -3.44 9.98 -9.74
N ALA A 117 -3.74 11.26 -9.84
CA ALA A 117 -2.73 12.27 -10.16
C ALA A 117 -1.66 12.35 -9.07
N THR A 118 -2.06 12.25 -7.80
CA THR A 118 -1.16 12.27 -6.65
C THR A 118 -0.17 11.12 -6.70
N TRP A 119 -0.63 9.88 -6.97
CA TRP A 119 0.26 8.73 -7.10
C TRP A 119 1.28 8.92 -8.22
N ARG A 120 0.83 9.32 -9.40
CA ARG A 120 1.74 9.51 -10.55
C ARG A 120 2.79 10.59 -10.28
N GLN A 121 2.39 11.73 -9.69
CA GLN A 121 3.32 12.80 -9.34
C GLN A 121 4.31 12.36 -8.25
N TYR A 122 3.83 11.61 -7.25
CA TYR A 122 4.68 11.05 -6.20
C TYR A 122 5.72 10.10 -6.78
N MET A 123 5.32 9.17 -7.62
CA MET A 123 6.26 8.21 -8.22
C MET A 123 7.25 8.86 -9.19
N GLN A 124 6.83 9.91 -9.91
CA GLN A 124 7.77 10.71 -10.70
C GLN A 124 8.81 11.39 -9.80
N TYR A 125 8.38 12.02 -8.73
CA TYR A 125 9.27 12.67 -7.75
C TYR A 125 10.26 11.67 -7.14
N ILE A 126 9.81 10.49 -6.74
CA ILE A 126 10.65 9.42 -6.20
C ILE A 126 11.67 8.91 -7.22
N ASP A 127 11.26 8.77 -8.49
CA ASP A 127 12.14 8.34 -9.57
C ASP A 127 13.25 9.39 -9.84
N GLU A 128 12.90 10.66 -9.83
CA GLU A 128 13.85 11.78 -9.99
C GLU A 128 14.88 11.84 -8.84
N LEU A 129 14.50 11.49 -7.61
CA LEU A 129 15.42 11.39 -6.48
C LEU A 129 16.40 10.21 -6.60
N GLY A 130 16.05 9.17 -7.34
CA GLY A 130 16.91 8.02 -7.60
C GLY A 130 17.14 7.07 -6.42
N GLY A 131 16.40 7.24 -5.30
CA GLY A 131 16.59 6.42 -4.09
C GLY A 131 16.25 4.95 -4.27
N ILE A 132 15.34 4.62 -5.21
CA ILE A 132 15.08 3.23 -5.61
C ILE A 132 16.35 2.54 -6.09
N TYR A 133 17.23 3.26 -6.76
CA TYR A 133 18.45 2.72 -7.38
C TYR A 133 19.67 2.74 -6.45
N THR A 134 19.74 3.74 -5.56
CA THR A 134 20.93 4.02 -4.75
C THR A 134 20.78 3.67 -3.28
N LEU A 135 19.54 3.74 -2.74
CA LEU A 135 19.21 3.56 -1.31
C LEU A 135 18.27 2.37 -1.07
N ARG A 136 17.97 1.58 -2.11
CA ARG A 136 17.11 0.39 -2.04
C ARG A 136 15.69 0.66 -1.56
N TRP A 137 15.13 1.87 -1.79
CA TRP A 137 13.73 2.12 -1.45
C TRP A 137 12.82 1.07 -2.09
N GLY A 138 12.13 0.32 -1.24
CA GLY A 138 11.27 -0.79 -1.64
C GLY A 138 9.87 -0.36 -2.08
N ASP A 139 9.13 -1.28 -2.64
CA ASP A 139 7.74 -1.06 -3.05
C ASP A 139 6.78 -0.97 -1.84
N ALA A 140 6.99 -1.77 -0.79
CA ALA A 140 6.14 -1.71 0.40
C ALA A 140 6.12 -0.32 1.07
N PRO A 141 7.25 0.33 1.38
CA PRO A 141 7.22 1.70 1.90
C PRO A 141 6.68 2.71 0.89
N LEU A 142 6.95 2.58 -0.40
CA LEU A 142 6.41 3.47 -1.43
C LEU A 142 4.89 3.37 -1.54
N HIS A 143 4.34 2.15 -1.57
CA HIS A 143 2.89 1.90 -1.56
C HIS A 143 2.26 2.46 -0.28
N THR A 144 2.85 2.18 0.88
CA THR A 144 2.32 2.67 2.17
C THR A 144 2.23 4.18 2.20
N ILE A 145 3.29 4.87 1.82
CA ILE A 145 3.32 6.34 1.80
C ILE A 145 2.29 6.88 0.80
N GLY A 146 2.24 6.35 -0.40
CA GLY A 146 1.28 6.77 -1.42
C GLY A 146 -0.18 6.54 -0.99
N VAL A 147 -0.50 5.36 -0.46
CA VAL A 147 -1.81 5.02 0.08
C VAL A 147 -2.23 6.00 1.18
N THR A 148 -1.34 6.25 2.14
CA THR A 148 -1.63 7.15 3.28
C THR A 148 -1.69 8.62 2.92
N MET A 149 -1.11 9.04 1.80
CA MET A 149 -1.29 10.38 1.23
C MET A 149 -2.63 10.57 0.54
N ILE A 150 -3.21 9.50 -0.02
CA ILE A 150 -4.36 9.56 -0.93
C ILE A 150 -5.65 9.15 -0.22
N LEU A 151 -5.60 8.08 0.58
CA LEU A 151 -6.78 7.48 1.20
C LEU A 151 -6.94 7.91 2.66
N ASP A 152 -8.20 7.99 3.08
CA ASP A 152 -8.54 8.10 4.49
C ASP A 152 -8.60 6.71 5.16
N ARG A 153 -8.73 6.72 6.49
CA ARG A 153 -8.80 5.48 7.29
C ARG A 153 -9.95 4.56 6.89
N ALA A 154 -11.08 5.13 6.48
CA ALA A 154 -12.28 4.36 6.15
C ALA A 154 -12.12 3.57 4.84
N GLN A 155 -11.24 4.00 3.96
CA GLN A 155 -10.98 3.36 2.66
C GLN A 155 -9.94 2.23 2.75
N ILE A 156 -9.25 2.10 3.89
CA ILE A 156 -8.22 1.07 4.12
C ILE A 156 -8.80 -0.05 4.99
N HIS A 157 -8.44 -1.30 4.70
CA HIS A 157 -8.89 -2.48 5.45
C HIS A 157 -7.74 -3.43 5.78
N ALA A 158 -7.72 -3.90 7.03
CA ALA A 158 -6.84 -4.98 7.47
C ALA A 158 -7.67 -6.27 7.58
N PHE A 159 -7.33 -7.29 6.79
CA PHE A 159 -7.93 -8.60 6.91
C PHE A 159 -7.31 -9.35 8.10
N THR A 160 -8.05 -9.50 9.19
CA THR A 160 -7.62 -10.25 10.38
C THR A 160 -8.16 -11.68 10.39
N ASP A 161 -9.06 -11.98 9.49
CA ASP A 161 -9.75 -13.27 9.33
C ASP A 161 -9.16 -14.14 8.21
N ILE A 162 -8.17 -13.63 7.48
CA ILE A 162 -7.44 -14.38 6.45
C ILE A 162 -6.16 -14.93 7.05
N GLY A 163 -6.02 -16.25 7.04
CA GLY A 163 -4.77 -16.90 7.38
C GLY A 163 -3.76 -16.74 6.23
N TYR A 164 -2.58 -16.23 6.54
CA TYR A 164 -1.57 -15.92 5.56
C TYR A 164 -0.18 -16.34 6.05
N ARG A 165 0.61 -16.89 5.14
CA ARG A 165 1.99 -17.30 5.38
C ARG A 165 2.88 -16.82 4.26
N HIS A 166 4.03 -16.27 4.64
CA HIS A 166 5.13 -15.92 3.75
C HIS A 166 6.43 -16.37 4.39
N ASP A 167 6.96 -17.49 3.92
CA ASP A 167 8.14 -18.12 4.49
C ASP A 167 9.43 -17.33 4.19
N PRO A 168 10.36 -17.18 5.14
CA PRO A 168 10.31 -17.59 6.56
C PRO A 168 9.77 -16.48 7.49
N PHE A 169 9.20 -15.40 6.95
CA PHE A 169 9.04 -14.14 7.66
C PHE A 169 7.71 -13.98 8.40
N ILE A 170 6.63 -14.53 7.87
CA ILE A 170 5.28 -14.33 8.42
C ILE A 170 4.51 -15.63 8.43
N ASP A 171 3.93 -15.94 9.59
CA ASP A 171 2.88 -16.95 9.75
C ASP A 171 1.76 -16.33 10.57
N GLN A 172 0.68 -15.93 9.90
CA GLN A 172 -0.49 -15.32 10.50
C GLN A 172 -1.64 -16.32 10.45
N SER A 173 -1.99 -16.87 11.60
CA SER A 173 -3.24 -17.62 11.76
C SER A 173 -4.44 -16.66 11.76
N PRO A 174 -5.60 -17.08 11.21
CA PRO A 174 -6.81 -16.28 11.29
C PRO A 174 -7.24 -16.17 12.76
N THR A 175 -7.02 -15.05 13.38
CA THR A 175 -7.31 -14.86 14.81
C THR A 175 -8.62 -14.14 15.06
N GLY A 176 -9.15 -13.43 14.04
CA GLY A 176 -10.28 -12.52 14.24
C GLY A 176 -9.99 -11.41 15.26
N LEU A 177 -8.80 -11.38 15.83
CA LEU A 177 -8.38 -10.40 16.80
C LEU A 177 -7.74 -9.21 16.06
N PRO A 178 -7.91 -7.97 16.57
CA PRO A 178 -7.20 -6.83 16.03
C PRO A 178 -5.70 -7.08 16.12
N MET A 179 -4.96 -6.59 15.12
CA MET A 179 -3.50 -6.70 15.02
C MET A 179 -2.84 -6.34 16.35
N PRO A 180 -2.08 -7.25 16.99
CA PRO A 180 -1.43 -6.92 18.24
C PRO A 180 -0.30 -5.91 17.98
N GLN A 181 -0.33 -4.79 18.68
CA GLN A 181 0.75 -3.85 18.99
C GLN A 181 1.19 -2.82 17.93
N MET A 182 0.75 -2.84 16.69
CA MET A 182 1.00 -1.73 15.77
C MET A 182 -0.28 -1.37 15.02
N ASP A 183 -1.33 -0.98 15.74
CA ASP A 183 -2.44 -0.30 15.10
C ASP A 183 -2.09 1.18 14.96
N PRO A 184 -1.60 1.63 13.80
CA PRO A 184 -1.28 3.04 13.59
C PRO A 184 -2.53 3.90 13.56
N PHE A 185 -3.69 3.28 13.74
CA PHE A 185 -5.00 3.90 13.80
C PHE A 185 -5.61 3.93 15.22
N ALA A 186 -4.89 3.37 16.25
CA ALA A 186 -5.30 3.41 17.65
C ALA A 186 -5.03 4.76 18.31
#